data_1cdd2e1e4bf863ebfef152b1c475a26d
#
_entry.id   1cdd2e1e4bf863ebfef152b1c475a26d
#
_cell.length_a   1.000
_cell.length_b   1.000
_cell.length_c   1.000
_cell.angle_alpha   90.00
_cell.angle_beta   90.00
_cell.angle_gamma   90.00
#
_symmetry.space_group_name_H-M   'P 1'
#
loop_
_entity.id
_entity.type
_entity.pdbx_description
1 polymer ?
#
loop_
_entity_poly.entity_id
_entity_poly.type
_entity_poly.pdbx_seq_one_letter_code
_entity_poly.pdbx_strand_id
1 'polypeptide(L)'
;MKLDIFSHCTIDTIQINDSKYVVPGGPACYCSLTARILKFDVRLHTKFGSDFPLVNYLTEQKIVFEDALSTKPTTQFILNLVNSERTLFLQNKCESINSVTLDTDSVIISPLFDEISIELFEKIKKNANFVLLDPQGFLRRKNSENKIYLEQTDLNLSNVSAIKVNPDELKCLTSASN
;
A
#
# COMPACT_ATOMS: atom_id res chain seq x y z
N MET A 1 19.02 -3.85 -11.35
CA MET A 1 18.41 -2.54 -11.03
C MET A 1 17.81 -2.62 -9.64
N LYS A 2 18.01 -1.59 -8.82
CA LYS A 2 17.42 -1.49 -7.48
C LYS A 2 16.05 -0.81 -7.54
N LEU A 3 15.14 -1.19 -6.66
CA LEU A 3 13.81 -0.62 -6.55
C LEU A 3 13.38 -0.59 -5.08
N ASP A 4 13.01 0.57 -4.58
CA ASP A 4 12.38 0.72 -3.28
C ASP A 4 10.84 0.75 -3.42
N ILE A 5 10.15 -0.01 -2.56
CA ILE A 5 8.69 -0.12 -2.57
C ILE A 5 8.16 0.26 -1.19
N PHE A 6 7.18 1.15 -1.15
CA PHE A 6 6.55 1.66 0.06
C PHE A 6 5.09 1.24 0.11
N SER A 7 4.75 0.33 1.00
CA SER A 7 3.38 -0.15 1.24
C SER A 7 3.34 -1.07 2.45
N HIS A 8 2.19 -1.23 3.09
CA HIS A 8 1.98 -2.29 4.07
C HIS A 8 1.81 -3.67 3.42
N CYS A 9 2.30 -4.69 4.12
CA CYS A 9 1.77 -6.05 3.99
C CYS A 9 0.38 -6.09 4.63
N THR A 10 -0.51 -6.95 4.12
CA THR A 10 -1.86 -7.13 4.66
C THR A 10 -2.21 -8.60 4.87
N ILE A 11 -3.21 -8.83 5.70
CA ILE A 11 -3.96 -10.08 5.78
C ILE A 11 -5.41 -9.73 5.47
N ASP A 12 -5.89 -10.09 4.28
CA ASP A 12 -7.20 -9.70 3.82
C ASP A 12 -8.20 -10.84 4.00
N THR A 13 -9.39 -10.51 4.48
CA THR A 13 -10.53 -11.41 4.49
C THR A 13 -11.42 -11.08 3.30
N ILE A 14 -11.59 -12.03 2.39
CA ILE A 14 -12.49 -11.91 1.24
C ILE A 14 -13.73 -12.73 1.56
N GLN A 15 -14.88 -12.07 1.58
CA GLN A 15 -16.18 -12.69 1.81
C GLN A 15 -17.02 -12.60 0.53
N ILE A 16 -17.37 -13.77 0.00
CA ILE A 16 -18.19 -13.93 -1.21
C ILE A 16 -19.39 -14.79 -0.85
N ASN A 17 -20.58 -14.19 -0.77
CA ASN A 17 -21.77 -14.84 -0.24
C ASN A 17 -21.48 -15.47 1.15
N ASP A 18 -21.65 -16.77 1.30
CA ASP A 18 -21.43 -17.51 2.54
C ASP A 18 -19.98 -18.01 2.70
N SER A 19 -19.13 -17.79 1.70
CA SER A 19 -17.73 -18.24 1.72
C SER A 19 -16.79 -17.16 2.20
N LYS A 20 -15.82 -17.57 3.04
CA LYS A 20 -14.80 -16.68 3.60
C LYS A 20 -13.41 -17.22 3.32
N TYR A 21 -12.54 -16.36 2.80
CA TYR A 21 -11.14 -16.65 2.50
C TYR A 21 -10.25 -15.64 3.23
N VAL A 22 -9.18 -16.13 3.85
CA VAL A 22 -8.16 -15.27 4.48
C VAL A 22 -6.88 -15.42 3.68
N VAL A 23 -6.38 -14.32 3.13
CA VAL A 23 -5.23 -14.32 2.25
C VAL A 23 -4.24 -13.22 2.65
N PRO A 24 -2.94 -13.50 2.66
CA PRO A 24 -1.94 -12.45 2.75
C PRO A 24 -1.92 -11.65 1.44
N GLY A 25 -1.68 -10.34 1.53
CA GLY A 25 -1.79 -9.46 0.38
C GLY A 25 -1.10 -8.12 0.56
N GLY A 26 -1.67 -7.14 -0.08
CA GLY A 26 -1.17 -5.78 -0.16
C GLY A 26 -0.16 -5.57 -1.30
N PRO A 27 -0.03 -4.33 -1.80
CA PRO A 27 0.96 -3.98 -2.82
C PRO A 27 2.39 -4.33 -2.39
N ALA A 28 2.69 -4.29 -1.08
CA ALA A 28 3.97 -4.76 -0.54
C ALA A 28 4.34 -6.15 -1.04
N CYS A 29 3.39 -7.11 -1.01
CA CYS A 29 3.63 -8.46 -1.51
C CYS A 29 3.64 -8.51 -3.04
N TYR A 30 2.60 -7.99 -3.68
CA TYR A 30 2.43 -8.15 -5.13
C TYR A 30 3.47 -7.40 -5.94
N CYS A 31 3.76 -6.13 -5.58
CA CYS A 31 4.77 -5.34 -6.29
C CYS A 31 6.17 -5.90 -6.07
N SER A 32 6.51 -6.29 -4.83
CA SER A 32 7.85 -6.79 -4.53
C SER A 32 8.13 -8.14 -5.21
N LEU A 33 7.19 -9.07 -5.17
CA LEU A 33 7.33 -10.36 -5.85
C LEU A 33 7.40 -10.20 -7.37
N THR A 34 6.54 -9.35 -7.95
CA THR A 34 6.59 -9.06 -9.40
C THR A 34 7.92 -8.43 -9.80
N ALA A 35 8.40 -7.45 -9.03
CA ALA A 35 9.70 -6.83 -9.29
C ALA A 35 10.86 -7.84 -9.19
N ARG A 36 10.82 -8.79 -8.25
CA ARG A 36 11.80 -9.88 -8.16
C ARG A 36 11.77 -10.79 -9.39
N ILE A 37 10.59 -11.15 -9.88
CA ILE A 37 10.44 -11.93 -11.13
C ILE A 37 11.06 -11.16 -12.31
N LEU A 38 10.91 -9.84 -12.34
CA LEU A 38 11.52 -8.95 -13.34
C LEU A 38 13.00 -8.65 -13.06
N LYS A 39 13.63 -9.34 -12.09
CA LYS A 39 15.05 -9.27 -11.74
C LYS A 39 15.50 -7.92 -11.15
N PHE A 40 14.60 -7.18 -10.53
CA PHE A 40 14.99 -6.04 -9.70
C PHE A 40 15.54 -6.52 -8.35
N ASP A 41 16.49 -5.77 -7.79
CA ASP A 41 16.88 -5.87 -6.40
C ASP A 41 15.92 -5.00 -5.59
N VAL A 42 15.08 -5.66 -4.78
CA VAL A 42 13.95 -5.00 -4.11
C VAL A 42 14.28 -4.76 -2.66
N ARG A 43 14.09 -3.50 -2.23
CA ARG A 43 13.95 -3.11 -0.82
C ARG A 43 12.50 -2.73 -0.57
N LEU A 44 11.91 -3.37 0.42
CA LEU A 44 10.51 -3.17 0.80
C LEU A 44 10.45 -2.38 2.12
N HIS A 45 9.91 -1.18 2.07
CA HIS A 45 9.59 -0.35 3.23
C HIS A 45 8.15 -0.64 3.62
N THR A 46 7.98 -1.41 4.69
CA THR A 46 6.67 -1.94 5.12
C THR A 46 6.59 -2.05 6.62
N LYS A 47 5.39 -2.28 7.14
CA LYS A 47 5.14 -2.74 8.51
C LYS A 47 4.17 -3.91 8.49
N PHE A 48 4.41 -4.87 9.38
CA PHE A 48 3.53 -6.02 9.65
C PHE A 48 3.71 -6.50 11.08
N GLY A 49 2.69 -7.13 11.64
CA GLY A 49 2.75 -7.77 12.95
C GLY A 49 3.37 -9.17 12.92
N SER A 50 3.53 -9.77 14.08
CA SER A 50 4.00 -11.16 14.22
C SER A 50 3.04 -12.20 13.61
N ASP A 51 1.82 -11.78 13.28
CA ASP A 51 0.78 -12.58 12.64
C ASP A 51 0.92 -12.70 11.11
N PHE A 52 1.87 -11.97 10.49
CA PHE A 52 2.04 -11.99 9.03
C PHE A 52 2.70 -13.29 8.55
N PRO A 53 2.03 -14.09 7.68
CA PRO A 53 2.49 -15.46 7.39
C PRO A 53 3.60 -15.57 6.35
N LEU A 54 3.88 -14.52 5.55
CA LEU A 54 4.80 -14.61 4.41
C LEU A 54 6.21 -14.09 4.66
N VAL A 55 6.60 -13.80 5.91
CA VAL A 55 7.94 -13.25 6.22
C VAL A 55 9.05 -14.12 5.64
N ASN A 56 9.03 -15.42 5.93
CA ASN A 56 10.05 -16.35 5.44
C ASN A 56 10.05 -16.43 3.90
N TYR A 57 8.86 -16.49 3.28
CA TYR A 57 8.74 -16.55 1.83
C TYR A 57 9.34 -15.30 1.15
N LEU A 58 9.03 -14.11 1.64
CA LEU A 58 9.60 -12.87 1.11
C LEU A 58 11.13 -12.84 1.26
N THR A 59 11.64 -13.33 2.38
CA THR A 59 13.09 -13.43 2.63
C THR A 59 13.76 -14.41 1.65
N GLU A 60 13.17 -15.58 1.41
CA GLU A 60 13.63 -16.55 0.43
C GLU A 60 13.65 -15.98 -0.99
N GLN A 61 12.71 -15.11 -1.32
CA GLN A 61 12.69 -14.37 -2.59
C GLN A 61 13.72 -13.23 -2.64
N LYS A 62 14.58 -13.10 -1.62
CA LYS A 62 15.61 -12.04 -1.52
C LYS A 62 15.03 -10.62 -1.55
N ILE A 63 13.85 -10.43 -1.00
CA ILE A 63 13.28 -9.12 -0.73
C ILE A 63 13.87 -8.65 0.59
N VAL A 64 14.54 -7.49 0.55
CA VAL A 64 15.16 -6.87 1.73
C VAL A 64 14.13 -5.97 2.40
N PHE A 65 13.92 -6.14 3.69
CA PHE A 65 13.11 -5.24 4.51
C PHE A 65 13.73 -5.10 5.90
N GLU A 66 13.85 -3.86 6.36
CA GLU A 66 14.42 -3.52 7.66
C GLU A 66 13.35 -2.86 8.52
N ASP A 67 13.43 -3.04 9.83
CA ASP A 67 12.47 -2.43 10.79
C ASP A 67 10.99 -2.64 10.41
N ALA A 68 10.67 -3.80 9.83
CA ALA A 68 9.33 -4.09 9.34
C ALA A 68 8.40 -4.66 10.42
N LEU A 69 8.96 -5.31 11.46
CA LEU A 69 8.16 -5.91 12.53
C LEU A 69 7.56 -4.82 13.44
N SER A 70 6.26 -4.87 13.61
CA SER A 70 5.46 -3.98 14.44
C SER A 70 4.98 -4.68 15.70
N THR A 71 4.73 -3.90 16.75
CA THR A 71 4.04 -4.39 17.95
C THR A 71 2.53 -4.51 17.75
N LYS A 72 1.97 -3.84 16.73
CA LYS A 72 0.58 -3.95 16.32
C LYS A 72 0.37 -5.10 15.36
N PRO A 73 -0.85 -5.67 15.29
CA PRO A 73 -1.21 -6.64 14.26
C PRO A 73 -0.99 -6.10 12.84
N THR A 74 -0.79 -7.00 11.90
CA THR A 74 -0.73 -6.68 10.46
C THR A 74 -1.99 -5.94 10.02
N THR A 75 -1.86 -5.00 9.10
CA THR A 75 -3.02 -4.31 8.49
C THR A 75 -3.97 -5.33 7.88
N GLN A 76 -5.26 -5.22 8.22
CA GLN A 76 -6.28 -6.18 7.81
C GLN A 76 -7.48 -5.46 7.20
N PHE A 77 -7.90 -5.92 6.02
CA PHE A 77 -9.13 -5.49 5.40
C PHE A 77 -10.13 -6.65 5.32
N ILE A 78 -11.42 -6.30 5.34
CA ILE A 78 -12.51 -7.20 5.00
C ILE A 78 -13.12 -6.70 3.69
N LEU A 79 -13.05 -7.53 2.66
CA LEU A 79 -13.65 -7.29 1.36
C LEU A 79 -14.91 -8.12 1.22
N ASN A 80 -16.05 -7.46 1.22
CA ASN A 80 -17.34 -8.10 0.98
C ASN A 80 -17.74 -7.93 -0.49
N LEU A 81 -18.06 -9.04 -1.14
CA LEU A 81 -18.56 -9.10 -2.50
C LEU A 81 -19.99 -9.69 -2.48
N VAL A 82 -20.97 -8.83 -2.70
CA VAL A 82 -22.40 -9.23 -2.74
C VAL A 82 -23.04 -8.66 -4.01
N ASN A 83 -23.62 -9.49 -4.84
CA ASN A 83 -24.31 -9.08 -6.08
C ASN A 83 -23.48 -8.12 -6.97
N SER A 84 -22.21 -8.41 -7.13
CA SER A 84 -21.22 -7.56 -7.87
C SER A 84 -20.88 -6.23 -7.20
N GLU A 85 -21.45 -5.89 -6.07
CA GLU A 85 -21.03 -4.76 -5.25
C GLU A 85 -19.86 -5.13 -4.37
N ARG A 86 -18.89 -4.22 -4.31
CA ARG A 86 -17.69 -4.35 -3.51
C ARG A 86 -17.72 -3.37 -2.35
N THR A 87 -17.63 -3.89 -1.13
CA THR A 87 -17.49 -3.07 0.08
C THR A 87 -16.22 -3.46 0.82
N LEU A 88 -15.44 -2.47 1.23
CA LEU A 88 -14.19 -2.65 1.94
C LEU A 88 -14.28 -2.06 3.34
N PHE A 89 -13.80 -2.81 4.34
CA PHE A 89 -13.71 -2.37 5.73
C PHE A 89 -12.28 -2.51 6.22
N LEU A 90 -11.83 -1.55 7.04
CA LEU A 90 -10.54 -1.65 7.74
C LEU A 90 -10.78 -2.32 9.09
N GLN A 91 -10.23 -3.52 9.27
CA GLN A 91 -10.32 -4.24 10.54
C GLN A 91 -9.19 -3.83 11.51
N ASN A 92 -7.96 -3.81 11.03
CA ASN A 92 -6.77 -3.38 11.78
C ASN A 92 -5.87 -2.50 10.93
N LYS A 93 -5.19 -1.54 11.56
CA LYS A 93 -4.11 -0.75 10.97
C LYS A 93 -2.82 -1.00 11.73
N CYS A 94 -1.80 -1.43 11.03
CA CYS A 94 -0.44 -1.58 11.56
C CYS A 94 0.19 -0.21 11.88
N GLU A 95 1.42 -0.19 12.40
CA GLU A 95 2.19 1.03 12.59
C GLU A 95 2.50 1.71 11.26
N SER A 96 2.62 3.03 11.28
CA SER A 96 2.99 3.79 10.08
C SER A 96 4.46 3.57 9.71
N ILE A 97 4.78 3.74 8.44
CA ILE A 97 6.14 3.76 7.92
C ILE A 97 6.71 5.15 8.20
N ASN A 98 7.70 5.27 9.10
CA ASN A 98 8.11 6.57 9.63
C ASN A 98 9.48 7.08 9.15
N SER A 99 10.38 6.18 8.75
CA SER A 99 11.71 6.58 8.33
C SER A 99 12.14 5.85 7.07
N VAL A 100 12.95 6.53 6.26
CA VAL A 100 13.42 6.00 4.99
C VAL A 100 14.81 6.49 4.70
N THR A 101 15.68 5.54 4.38
CA THR A 101 16.91 5.79 3.64
C THR A 101 16.72 5.16 2.26
N LEU A 102 16.70 5.97 1.22
CA LEU A 102 16.64 5.47 -0.16
C LEU A 102 18.02 4.97 -0.59
N ASP A 103 18.06 3.83 -1.25
CA ASP A 103 19.26 3.23 -1.84
C ASP A 103 19.10 3.04 -3.37
N THR A 104 18.12 3.74 -3.94
CA THR A 104 17.79 3.68 -5.37
C THR A 104 17.19 4.99 -5.84
N ASP A 105 17.28 5.20 -7.15
CA ASP A 105 16.65 6.33 -7.83
C ASP A 105 15.19 6.05 -8.24
N SER A 106 14.73 4.81 -8.08
CA SER A 106 13.39 4.38 -8.52
C SER A 106 12.56 3.86 -7.36
N VAL A 107 11.36 4.42 -7.20
CA VAL A 107 10.46 4.05 -6.11
C VAL A 107 9.03 3.76 -6.60
N ILE A 108 8.38 2.83 -5.92
CA ILE A 108 6.93 2.61 -5.99
C ILE A 108 6.34 3.00 -4.63
N ILE A 109 5.38 3.91 -4.64
CA ILE A 109 4.64 4.35 -3.45
C ILE A 109 3.20 3.92 -3.64
N SER A 110 2.75 2.92 -2.88
CA SER A 110 1.41 2.35 -2.99
C SER A 110 0.80 2.13 -1.60
N PRO A 111 0.52 3.22 -0.86
CA PRO A 111 -0.12 3.10 0.45
C PRO A 111 -1.53 2.53 0.33
N LEU A 112 -1.98 1.87 1.40
CA LEU A 112 -3.29 1.23 1.49
C LEU A 112 -4.28 2.04 2.31
N PHE A 113 -3.83 2.57 3.47
CA PHE A 113 -4.64 3.37 4.37
C PHE A 113 -3.76 4.14 5.36
N ASP A 114 -3.38 5.37 5.02
CA ASP A 114 -2.72 6.32 5.93
C ASP A 114 -1.49 5.74 6.66
N GLU A 115 -0.72 4.86 6.00
CA GLU A 115 0.52 4.32 6.54
C GLU A 115 1.75 5.14 6.17
N ILE A 116 1.62 6.05 5.22
CA ILE A 116 2.67 6.98 4.77
C ILE A 116 2.16 8.39 4.98
N SER A 117 2.86 9.20 5.78
CA SER A 117 2.48 10.59 5.96
C SER A 117 2.78 11.43 4.71
N ILE A 118 2.11 12.57 4.58
CA ILE A 118 2.38 13.51 3.47
C ILE A 118 3.83 14.02 3.53
N GLU A 119 4.37 14.27 4.72
CA GLU A 119 5.76 14.71 4.89
C GLU A 119 6.76 13.64 4.41
N LEU A 120 6.48 12.37 4.71
CA LEU A 120 7.31 11.26 4.24
C LEU A 120 7.19 11.10 2.71
N PHE A 121 5.98 11.19 2.16
CA PHE A 121 5.75 11.18 0.72
C PHE A 121 6.53 12.28 -0.01
N GLU A 122 6.47 13.53 0.49
CA GLU A 122 7.23 14.65 -0.07
C GLU A 122 8.74 14.43 0.03
N LYS A 123 9.22 13.86 1.14
CA LYS A 123 10.63 13.50 1.29
C LYS A 123 11.08 12.44 0.28
N ILE A 124 10.29 11.39 0.07
CA ILE A 124 10.61 10.33 -0.90
C ILE A 124 10.69 10.91 -2.31
N LYS A 125 9.68 11.69 -2.74
CA LYS A 125 9.63 12.30 -4.08
C LYS A 125 10.83 13.20 -4.38
N LYS A 126 11.35 13.90 -3.38
CA LYS A 126 12.51 14.80 -3.55
C LYS A 126 13.83 14.05 -3.74
N ASN A 127 13.90 12.79 -3.31
CA ASN A 127 15.13 12.00 -3.27
C ASN A 127 15.12 10.83 -4.28
N ALA A 128 14.09 10.71 -5.11
CA ALA A 128 13.98 9.69 -6.14
C ALA A 128 13.88 10.33 -7.53
N ASN A 129 14.54 9.74 -8.54
CA ASN A 129 14.48 10.21 -9.92
C ASN A 129 13.25 9.69 -10.68
N PHE A 130 12.74 8.52 -10.27
CA PHE A 130 11.52 7.94 -10.83
C PHE A 130 10.58 7.52 -9.71
N VAL A 131 9.36 8.06 -9.72
CA VAL A 131 8.32 7.79 -8.74
C VAL A 131 7.06 7.28 -9.43
N LEU A 132 6.70 6.02 -9.18
CA LEU A 132 5.38 5.47 -9.49
C LEU A 132 4.49 5.58 -8.25
N LEU A 133 3.35 6.25 -8.38
CA LEU A 133 2.39 6.44 -7.31
C LEU A 133 1.09 5.68 -7.59
N ASP A 134 0.64 4.87 -6.61
CA ASP A 134 -0.76 4.43 -6.46
C ASP A 134 -1.32 5.13 -5.21
N PRO A 135 -2.15 6.18 -5.36
CA PRO A 135 -2.48 7.09 -4.28
C PRO A 135 -3.57 6.60 -3.32
N GLN A 136 -4.07 5.39 -3.52
CA GLN A 136 -5.28 4.89 -2.84
C GLN A 136 -5.28 5.11 -1.32
N GLY A 137 -4.14 4.93 -0.63
CA GLY A 137 -4.04 5.09 0.82
C GLY A 137 -4.09 6.55 1.29
N PHE A 138 -3.75 7.50 0.43
CA PHE A 138 -3.92 8.93 0.69
C PHE A 138 -5.36 9.40 0.51
N LEU A 139 -6.15 8.69 -0.30
CA LEU A 139 -7.54 9.03 -0.63
C LEU A 139 -8.55 8.32 0.27
N ARG A 140 -8.18 7.18 0.83
CA ARG A 140 -9.09 6.38 1.65
C ARG A 140 -9.33 7.00 3.02
N ARG A 141 -10.61 7.03 3.41
CA ARG A 141 -11.07 7.37 4.76
C ARG A 141 -11.96 6.23 5.25
N LYS A 142 -12.29 6.23 6.53
CA LYS A 142 -13.23 5.29 7.11
C LYS A 142 -14.31 6.01 7.92
N ASN A 143 -15.52 5.49 7.87
CA ASN A 143 -16.61 5.94 8.73
C ASN A 143 -16.55 5.28 10.12
N SER A 144 -17.55 5.56 10.97
CA SER A 144 -17.66 4.99 12.32
C SER A 144 -17.80 3.46 12.33
N GLU A 145 -18.26 2.85 11.25
CA GLU A 145 -18.39 1.39 11.07
C GLU A 145 -17.14 0.77 10.44
N ASN A 146 -16.04 1.52 10.31
CA ASN A 146 -14.81 1.14 9.62
C ASN A 146 -14.97 0.85 8.12
N LYS A 147 -16.09 1.21 7.50
CA LYS A 147 -16.27 1.12 6.05
C LYS A 147 -15.41 2.16 5.36
N ILE A 148 -14.64 1.71 4.36
CA ILE A 148 -13.75 2.56 3.57
C ILE A 148 -14.56 3.29 2.49
N TYR A 149 -14.26 4.57 2.35
CA TYR A 149 -14.71 5.43 1.24
C TYR A 149 -13.55 6.28 0.73
N LEU A 150 -13.70 6.87 -0.44
CA LEU A 150 -12.73 7.80 -1.01
C LEU A 150 -13.15 9.24 -0.69
N GLU A 151 -12.16 10.08 -0.38
CA GLU A 151 -12.35 11.49 -0.11
C GLU A 151 -11.43 12.31 -1.00
N GLN A 152 -11.93 13.43 -1.48
CA GLN A 152 -11.13 14.38 -2.25
C GLN A 152 -9.94 14.85 -1.42
N THR A 153 -8.76 14.75 -2.00
CA THR A 153 -7.50 15.08 -1.32
C THR A 153 -6.62 15.89 -2.27
N ASP A 154 -6.17 17.04 -1.81
CA ASP A 154 -5.17 17.84 -2.53
C ASP A 154 -3.79 17.24 -2.30
N LEU A 155 -3.36 16.41 -3.24
CA LEU A 155 -2.07 15.73 -3.21
C LEU A 155 -1.13 16.38 -4.22
N ASN A 156 -0.02 16.92 -3.75
CA ASN A 156 1.00 17.49 -4.64
C ASN A 156 1.66 16.40 -5.47
N LEU A 157 1.36 16.37 -6.77
CA LEU A 157 1.87 15.39 -7.73
C LEU A 157 3.17 15.84 -8.44
N SER A 158 3.76 16.98 -8.08
CA SER A 158 5.07 17.36 -8.61
C SER A 158 6.12 16.29 -8.30
N ASN A 159 7.01 16.01 -9.23
CA ASN A 159 8.02 14.95 -9.16
C ASN A 159 7.46 13.51 -9.09
N VAL A 160 6.18 13.29 -9.38
CA VAL A 160 5.61 11.97 -9.65
C VAL A 160 5.78 11.67 -11.14
N SER A 161 6.47 10.59 -11.49
CA SER A 161 6.78 10.22 -12.89
C SER A 161 5.63 9.46 -13.55
N ALA A 162 4.92 8.66 -12.78
CA ALA A 162 3.77 7.89 -13.24
C ALA A 162 2.77 7.70 -12.09
N ILE A 163 1.48 7.64 -12.44
CA ILE A 163 0.41 7.41 -11.48
C ILE A 163 -0.50 6.29 -11.98
N LYS A 164 -0.85 5.37 -11.07
CA LYS A 164 -1.85 4.33 -11.31
C LYS A 164 -3.07 4.66 -10.48
N VAL A 165 -4.20 4.88 -11.13
CA VAL A 165 -5.48 5.20 -10.50
C VAL A 165 -6.63 4.50 -11.20
N ASN A 166 -7.71 4.24 -10.49
CA ASN A 166 -8.99 3.93 -11.09
C ASN A 166 -9.81 5.23 -11.32
N PRO A 167 -10.95 5.18 -12.05
CA PRO A 167 -11.75 6.38 -12.34
C PRO A 167 -12.23 7.15 -11.10
N ASP A 168 -12.58 6.46 -10.01
CA ASP A 168 -13.05 7.11 -8.80
C ASP A 168 -11.92 7.74 -7.99
N GLU A 169 -10.75 7.11 -7.94
CA GLU A 169 -9.53 7.70 -7.37
C GLU A 169 -9.10 8.95 -8.15
N LEU A 170 -9.20 8.91 -9.48
CA LEU A 170 -8.88 10.06 -10.32
C LEU A 170 -9.77 11.26 -10.00
N LYS A 171 -11.09 11.05 -9.84
CA LYS A 171 -12.02 12.12 -9.43
C LYS A 171 -11.65 12.73 -8.07
N CYS A 172 -11.13 11.93 -7.14
CA CYS A 172 -10.71 12.40 -5.83
C CYS A 172 -9.39 13.20 -5.84
N LEU A 173 -8.56 13.04 -6.89
CA LEU A 173 -7.31 13.78 -7.07
C LEU A 173 -7.47 15.05 -7.88
N THR A 174 -8.47 15.11 -8.73
CA THR A 174 -8.72 16.24 -9.61
C THR A 174 -9.94 16.99 -9.11
N SER A 175 -9.83 18.31 -8.93
CA SER A 175 -10.99 19.19 -8.67
C SER A 175 -11.89 19.35 -9.91
N ALA A 176 -11.78 18.47 -10.88
CA ALA A 176 -12.58 18.49 -12.10
C ALA A 176 -14.04 18.16 -11.72
N SER A 177 -14.84 19.19 -11.52
CA SER A 177 -16.29 19.12 -11.67
C SER A 177 -16.59 18.69 -13.12
N ASN A 178 -17.41 17.64 -13.28
CA ASN A 178 -18.01 17.27 -14.56
C ASN A 178 -18.73 18.44 -15.20
#